data_a446346656e16daf4299059b4b14ba65
#
_entry.id   a446346656e16daf4299059b4b14ba65
#
_cell.length_a   1.000
_cell.length_b   1.000
_cell.length_c   1.000
_cell.angle_alpha   90.00
_cell.angle_beta   90.00
_cell.angle_gamma   90.00
#
_symmetry.space_group_name_H-M   'P 1'
#
loop_
_entity.id
_entity.type
_entity.pdbx_description
1 polymer ?
#
loop_
_entity_poly.entity_id
_entity_poly.type
_entity_poly.pdbx_seq_one_letter_code
_entity_poly.pdbx_strand_id
1 'polypeptide(L)'
;MKTLKIIFFVFVAVFLFYLIGYPLLLDVSSLKTQNPKLTAMMKYRMKQWEKEGKKVQIKQIWIPLNSISPYLIKAVLIAEDDKFYKHEGFDFDGIKKALEKNLKEGKLKYGGSTISQQLAKNLYLSPSKNPIRKIQEAILTIRLENTLSKKRILELYLNVAEWGEGIFGVEAAARHYYGKSAKYLTPWEAARLAAVLPNPLKYNPLGHQPYVEKRSRLIYFIMKKRGIIKEEYQEVEKETEDITEPEPTPNQPEKPEDTPSRPTLTPEPEQSPSKETPQKDFNTEEKKVENP
;
A
#
# COMPACT_ATOMS: atom_id res chain seq x y z
N MET A 1 23.44 -33.32 41.10
CA MET A 1 24.01 -33.08 39.77
C MET A 1 23.29 -33.78 38.62
N LYS A 2 22.92 -35.10 38.72
CA LYS A 2 22.23 -35.83 37.62
C LYS A 2 20.84 -35.24 37.30
N THR A 3 20.03 -34.93 38.32
CA THR A 3 18.69 -34.34 38.14
C THR A 3 18.71 -32.99 37.45
N LEU A 4 19.68 -32.12 37.80
CA LEU A 4 19.83 -30.81 37.16
C LEU A 4 20.19 -30.92 35.65
N LYS A 5 21.04 -31.90 35.30
CA LYS A 5 21.36 -32.20 33.90
C LYS A 5 20.13 -32.69 33.13
N ILE A 6 19.31 -33.56 33.74
CA ILE A 6 18.07 -34.04 33.10
C ILE A 6 17.11 -32.88 32.87
N ILE A 7 16.88 -32.01 33.83
CA ILE A 7 16.02 -30.84 33.71
C ILE A 7 16.52 -29.92 32.56
N PHE A 8 17.85 -29.70 32.51
CA PHE A 8 18.46 -28.90 31.47
C PHE A 8 18.21 -29.52 30.07
N PHE A 9 18.44 -30.82 29.90
CA PHE A 9 18.22 -31.48 28.60
C PHE A 9 16.74 -31.49 28.21
N VAL A 10 15.82 -31.69 29.15
CA VAL A 10 14.38 -31.59 28.89
C VAL A 10 14.01 -30.18 28.44
N PHE A 11 14.52 -29.14 29.10
CA PHE A 11 14.29 -27.75 28.71
C PHE A 11 14.81 -27.46 27.30
N VAL A 12 16.02 -27.91 26.97
CA VAL A 12 16.60 -27.75 25.62
C VAL A 12 15.75 -28.51 24.60
N ALA A 13 15.31 -29.72 24.88
CA ALA A 13 14.47 -30.50 23.98
C ALA A 13 13.12 -29.80 23.70
N VAL A 14 12.45 -29.30 24.74
CA VAL A 14 11.20 -28.53 24.61
C VAL A 14 11.43 -27.24 23.84
N PHE A 15 12.52 -26.54 24.09
CA PHE A 15 12.86 -25.31 23.36
C PHE A 15 13.12 -25.60 21.88
N LEU A 16 13.89 -26.63 21.55
CA LEU A 16 14.14 -27.04 20.16
C LEU A 16 12.85 -27.52 19.47
N PHE A 17 12.01 -28.25 20.18
CA PHE A 17 10.71 -28.63 19.64
C PHE A 17 9.84 -27.41 19.35
N TYR A 18 9.78 -26.44 20.24
CA TYR A 18 9.05 -25.18 19.99
C TYR A 18 9.63 -24.39 18.82
N LEU A 19 10.95 -24.34 18.70
CA LEU A 19 11.64 -23.57 17.66
C LEU A 19 11.48 -24.20 16.27
N ILE A 20 11.67 -25.52 16.18
CA ILE A 20 11.77 -26.26 14.91
C ILE A 20 10.57 -27.20 14.73
N GLY A 21 10.25 -28.00 15.74
CA GLY A 21 9.22 -29.03 15.67
C GLY A 21 7.82 -28.44 15.43
N TYR A 22 7.45 -27.41 16.18
CA TYR A 22 6.14 -26.77 16.06
C TYR A 22 5.88 -26.23 14.63
N PRO A 23 6.76 -25.46 13.99
CA PRO A 23 6.57 -25.06 12.59
C PRO A 23 6.46 -26.22 11.60
N LEU A 24 7.09 -27.36 11.88
CA LEU A 24 7.03 -28.54 11.04
C LEU A 24 5.68 -29.29 11.15
N LEU A 25 4.98 -29.17 12.24
CA LEU A 25 3.67 -29.80 12.45
C LEU A 25 2.50 -28.99 11.84
N LEU A 26 2.71 -27.73 11.52
CA LEU A 26 1.65 -26.90 10.93
C LEU A 26 1.27 -27.40 9.54
N ASP A 27 -0.01 -27.50 9.26
CA ASP A 27 -0.49 -27.94 7.96
C ASP A 27 -0.33 -26.84 6.91
N VAL A 28 0.64 -27.04 6.01
CA VAL A 28 0.88 -26.22 4.82
C VAL A 28 0.26 -26.87 3.60
N SER A 29 0.09 -28.18 3.62
CA SER A 29 -0.33 -28.95 2.44
C SER A 29 -1.78 -28.66 2.04
N SER A 30 -2.66 -28.43 3.00
CA SER A 30 -4.06 -28.05 2.74
C SER A 30 -4.18 -26.76 1.95
N LEU A 31 -3.21 -25.85 2.04
CA LEU A 31 -3.21 -24.59 1.29
C LEU A 31 -3.08 -24.78 -0.24
N LYS A 32 -2.77 -25.99 -0.73
CA LYS A 32 -2.81 -26.28 -2.18
C LYS A 32 -4.21 -26.06 -2.75
N THR A 33 -5.23 -26.44 -1.98
CA THR A 33 -6.62 -26.48 -2.43
C THR A 33 -7.59 -25.70 -1.55
N GLN A 34 -7.25 -25.50 -0.29
CA GLN A 34 -8.12 -24.83 0.68
C GLN A 34 -7.69 -23.39 0.93
N ASN A 35 -8.67 -22.54 1.14
CA ASN A 35 -8.47 -21.14 1.51
C ASN A 35 -8.57 -20.98 3.03
N PRO A 36 -7.60 -20.35 3.70
CA PRO A 36 -7.66 -20.15 5.14
C PRO A 36 -8.77 -19.15 5.50
N LYS A 37 -9.69 -19.57 6.39
CA LYS A 37 -10.79 -18.72 6.86
C LYS A 37 -10.34 -17.70 7.91
N LEU A 38 -9.39 -18.08 8.76
CA LEU A 38 -8.93 -17.25 9.87
C LEU A 38 -7.42 -17.46 10.10
N THR A 39 -6.64 -16.43 9.82
CA THR A 39 -5.18 -16.46 9.92
C THR A 39 -4.71 -16.11 11.35
N ALA A 40 -3.44 -16.39 11.67
CA ALA A 40 -2.85 -16.00 12.95
C ALA A 40 -2.84 -14.47 13.12
N MET A 41 -2.62 -13.71 12.04
CA MET A 41 -2.71 -12.24 12.06
C MET A 41 -4.11 -11.77 12.39
N MET A 42 -5.15 -12.33 11.78
CA MET A 42 -6.55 -12.00 12.09
C MET A 42 -6.89 -12.30 13.55
N LYS A 43 -6.51 -13.49 14.06
CA LYS A 43 -6.68 -13.85 15.47
C LYS A 43 -5.98 -12.89 16.43
N TYR A 44 -4.77 -12.46 16.07
CA TYR A 44 -4.03 -11.47 16.84
C TYR A 44 -4.77 -10.13 16.89
N ARG A 45 -5.28 -9.63 15.72
CA ARG A 45 -6.03 -8.39 15.66
C ARG A 45 -7.32 -8.44 16.45
N MET A 46 -8.07 -9.53 16.36
CA MET A 46 -9.30 -9.73 17.15
C MET A 46 -9.01 -9.61 18.65
N LYS A 47 -7.97 -10.30 19.17
CA LYS A 47 -7.56 -10.19 20.56
C LYS A 47 -7.10 -8.78 20.95
N GLN A 48 -6.45 -8.07 20.02
CA GLN A 48 -6.04 -6.69 20.25
C GLN A 48 -7.26 -5.77 20.36
N TRP A 49 -8.21 -5.85 19.45
CA TRP A 49 -9.44 -5.05 19.47
C TRP A 49 -10.30 -5.36 20.70
N GLU A 50 -10.40 -6.61 21.08
CA GLU A 50 -11.09 -7.02 22.33
C GLU A 50 -10.49 -6.33 23.56
N LYS A 51 -9.15 -6.32 23.69
CA LYS A 51 -8.45 -5.63 24.77
C LYS A 51 -8.64 -4.10 24.74
N GLU A 52 -8.79 -3.53 23.57
CA GLU A 52 -9.04 -2.09 23.37
C GLU A 52 -10.54 -1.74 23.47
N GLY A 53 -11.40 -2.71 23.75
CA GLY A 53 -12.86 -2.50 23.80
C GLY A 53 -13.50 -2.16 22.47
N LYS A 54 -12.80 -2.40 21.34
CA LYS A 54 -13.27 -2.10 19.99
C LYS A 54 -14.10 -3.25 19.43
N LYS A 55 -15.23 -2.92 18.80
CA LYS A 55 -16.09 -3.86 18.08
C LYS A 55 -15.77 -3.84 16.58
N VAL A 56 -14.57 -4.29 16.19
CA VAL A 56 -14.16 -4.37 14.79
C VAL A 56 -14.46 -5.77 14.24
N GLN A 57 -15.08 -5.82 13.06
CA GLN A 57 -15.35 -7.07 12.35
C GLN A 57 -14.35 -7.26 11.22
N ILE A 58 -13.88 -8.51 11.04
CA ILE A 58 -13.05 -8.87 9.90
C ILE A 58 -13.90 -8.89 8.64
N LYS A 59 -13.51 -8.09 7.65
CA LYS A 59 -14.05 -8.09 6.28
C LYS A 59 -13.03 -8.76 5.37
N GLN A 60 -13.39 -9.92 4.83
CA GLN A 60 -12.57 -10.64 3.85
C GLN A 60 -13.48 -11.22 2.77
N ILE A 61 -13.10 -11.02 1.51
CA ILE A 61 -13.75 -11.62 0.35
C ILE A 61 -12.63 -12.28 -0.46
N TRP A 62 -12.72 -13.60 -0.59
CA TRP A 62 -11.74 -14.36 -1.36
C TRP A 62 -12.02 -14.26 -2.85
N ILE A 63 -10.99 -13.97 -3.65
CA ILE A 63 -11.04 -14.04 -5.12
C ILE A 63 -9.82 -14.76 -5.67
N PRO A 64 -9.95 -15.50 -6.78
CA PRO A 64 -8.80 -16.14 -7.41
C PRO A 64 -7.87 -15.12 -8.04
N LEU A 65 -6.58 -15.48 -8.21
CA LEU A 65 -5.54 -14.58 -8.70
C LEU A 65 -5.86 -13.95 -10.06
N ASN A 66 -6.50 -14.70 -10.96
CA ASN A 66 -6.92 -14.22 -12.29
C ASN A 66 -8.09 -13.23 -12.27
N SER A 67 -8.75 -13.07 -11.13
CA SER A 67 -9.82 -12.10 -10.91
C SER A 67 -9.30 -10.81 -10.25
N ILE A 68 -7.98 -10.67 -10.06
CA ILE A 68 -7.34 -9.48 -9.54
C ILE A 68 -6.75 -8.68 -10.69
N SER A 69 -6.90 -7.34 -10.64
CA SER A 69 -6.30 -6.43 -11.62
C SER A 69 -4.82 -6.74 -11.81
N PRO A 70 -4.34 -6.94 -13.05
CA PRO A 70 -2.92 -7.14 -13.32
C PRO A 70 -2.07 -5.96 -12.84
N TYR A 71 -2.64 -4.75 -12.81
CA TYR A 71 -1.98 -3.57 -12.28
C TYR A 71 -1.72 -3.70 -10.78
N LEU A 72 -2.69 -4.23 -10.00
CA LEU A 72 -2.51 -4.42 -8.57
C LEU A 72 -1.47 -5.51 -8.27
N ILE A 73 -1.53 -6.63 -8.98
CA ILE A 73 -0.53 -7.69 -8.87
C ILE A 73 0.88 -7.11 -9.09
N LYS A 74 1.07 -6.36 -10.17
CA LYS A 74 2.37 -5.74 -10.50
C LYS A 74 2.78 -4.67 -9.50
N ALA A 75 1.85 -3.82 -9.05
CA ALA A 75 2.12 -2.80 -8.05
C ALA A 75 2.59 -3.41 -6.71
N VAL A 76 1.95 -4.49 -6.26
CA VAL A 76 2.33 -5.21 -5.03
C VAL A 76 3.70 -5.87 -5.18
N LEU A 77 3.98 -6.53 -6.30
CA LEU A 77 5.30 -7.10 -6.57
C LEU A 77 6.40 -6.03 -6.54
N ILE A 78 6.21 -4.91 -7.23
CA ILE A 78 7.15 -3.77 -7.23
C ILE A 78 7.34 -3.19 -5.82
N ALA A 79 6.27 -3.12 -5.04
CA ALA A 79 6.30 -2.51 -3.72
C ALA A 79 6.97 -3.39 -2.66
N GLU A 80 6.72 -4.71 -2.69
CA GLU A 80 7.04 -5.62 -1.60
C GLU A 80 8.12 -6.65 -1.96
N ASP A 81 8.17 -7.11 -3.22
CA ASP A 81 9.06 -8.20 -3.63
C ASP A 81 9.23 -8.25 -5.15
N ASP A 82 10.04 -7.35 -5.67
CA ASP A 82 10.22 -7.18 -7.12
C ASP A 82 10.82 -8.42 -7.83
N LYS A 83 11.54 -9.25 -7.07
CA LYS A 83 12.15 -10.49 -7.55
C LYS A 83 11.37 -11.75 -7.16
N PHE A 84 10.11 -11.64 -6.73
CA PHE A 84 9.30 -12.75 -6.20
C PHE A 84 9.39 -14.05 -7.01
N TYR A 85 9.34 -13.97 -8.33
CA TYR A 85 9.43 -15.14 -9.21
C TYR A 85 10.86 -15.64 -9.47
N LYS A 86 11.90 -14.98 -8.91
CA LYS A 86 13.32 -15.28 -9.17
C LYS A 86 14.04 -15.88 -7.97
N HIS A 87 13.38 -16.01 -6.83
CA HIS A 87 13.94 -16.59 -5.61
C HIS A 87 13.00 -17.64 -5.01
N GLU A 88 13.52 -18.49 -4.13
CA GLU A 88 12.80 -19.55 -3.41
C GLU A 88 12.57 -19.15 -1.95
N GLY A 89 11.79 -18.09 -1.74
CA GLY A 89 11.39 -17.61 -0.42
C GLY A 89 12.26 -16.52 0.18
N PHE A 90 13.53 -16.38 -0.24
CA PHE A 90 14.47 -15.38 0.30
C PHE A 90 15.18 -14.63 -0.83
N ASP A 91 15.08 -13.31 -0.85
CA ASP A 91 15.90 -12.44 -1.71
C ASP A 91 17.15 -12.02 -0.95
N PHE A 92 18.21 -12.82 -1.00
CA PHE A 92 19.48 -12.53 -0.32
C PHE A 92 20.13 -11.24 -0.82
N ASP A 93 20.01 -10.90 -2.10
CA ASP A 93 20.50 -9.64 -2.66
C ASP A 93 19.73 -8.45 -2.09
N GLY A 94 18.41 -8.58 -1.99
CA GLY A 94 17.54 -7.58 -1.39
C GLY A 94 17.84 -7.37 0.08
N ILE A 95 18.05 -8.45 0.84
CA ILE A 95 18.46 -8.41 2.26
C ILE A 95 19.80 -7.68 2.40
N LYS A 96 20.81 -8.03 1.59
CA LYS A 96 22.14 -7.39 1.59
C LYS A 96 22.04 -5.89 1.33
N LYS A 97 21.32 -5.49 0.28
CA LYS A 97 21.09 -4.08 -0.08
C LYS A 97 20.36 -3.30 1.02
N ALA A 98 19.32 -3.92 1.63
CA ALA A 98 18.60 -3.32 2.74
C ALA A 98 19.51 -3.10 3.96
N LEU A 99 20.38 -4.08 4.28
CA LEU A 99 21.33 -3.99 5.38
C LEU A 99 22.36 -2.87 5.13
N GLU A 100 22.98 -2.84 3.95
CA GLU A 100 23.95 -1.80 3.56
C GLU A 100 23.34 -0.40 3.66
N LYS A 101 22.09 -0.24 3.22
CA LYS A 101 21.39 1.03 3.28
C LYS A 101 21.05 1.44 4.71
N ASN A 102 20.60 0.49 5.53
CA ASN A 102 20.32 0.71 6.96
C ASN A 102 21.60 1.14 7.71
N LEU A 103 22.74 0.51 7.39
CA LEU A 103 24.04 0.87 7.97
C LEU A 103 24.48 2.28 7.56
N LYS A 104 24.33 2.63 6.27
CA LYS A 104 24.66 3.98 5.77
C LYS A 104 23.80 5.08 6.39
N GLU A 105 22.50 4.81 6.60
CA GLU A 105 21.56 5.80 7.15
C GLU A 105 21.50 5.78 8.70
N GLY A 106 22.18 4.83 9.36
CA GLY A 106 22.13 4.66 10.82
C GLY A 106 20.74 4.33 11.36
N LYS A 107 19.84 3.81 10.51
CA LYS A 107 18.42 3.57 10.82
C LYS A 107 17.95 2.25 10.23
N LEU A 108 17.23 1.44 11.03
CA LEU A 108 16.57 0.21 10.57
C LEU A 108 15.25 0.53 9.84
N LYS A 109 15.36 1.10 8.65
CA LYS A 109 14.21 1.59 7.88
C LYS A 109 13.83 0.69 6.71
N TYR A 110 14.80 0.01 6.12
CA TYR A 110 14.61 -0.83 4.95
C TYR A 110 14.49 -2.28 5.37
N GLY A 111 13.38 -2.92 4.99
CA GLY A 111 13.13 -4.34 5.23
C GLY A 111 13.51 -5.17 3.99
N GLY A 112 14.02 -6.38 4.22
CA GLY A 112 14.32 -7.35 3.17
C GLY A 112 13.41 -8.58 3.24
N SER A 113 12.20 -8.46 3.78
CA SER A 113 11.27 -9.60 3.86
C SER A 113 10.49 -9.75 2.55
N THR A 114 10.44 -10.96 2.03
CA THR A 114 9.72 -11.35 0.80
C THR A 114 8.23 -11.54 1.04
N ILE A 115 7.44 -11.65 -0.04
CA ILE A 115 6.02 -12.00 0.01
C ILE A 115 5.82 -13.35 0.69
N SER A 116 6.66 -14.35 0.43
CA SER A 116 6.56 -15.68 1.05
C SER A 116 6.79 -15.65 2.56
N GLN A 117 7.76 -14.85 3.03
CA GLN A 117 8.00 -14.63 4.46
C GLN A 117 6.83 -13.89 5.13
N GLN A 118 6.28 -12.87 4.45
CA GLN A 118 5.10 -12.15 4.95
C GLN A 118 3.88 -13.07 5.02
N LEU A 119 3.69 -13.95 4.02
CA LEU A 119 2.62 -14.93 4.03
C LEU A 119 2.76 -15.92 5.19
N ALA A 120 3.95 -16.50 5.39
CA ALA A 120 4.25 -17.38 6.52
C ALA A 120 3.88 -16.75 7.86
N LYS A 121 4.33 -15.50 8.06
CA LYS A 121 3.99 -14.70 9.23
C LYS A 121 2.48 -14.52 9.40
N ASN A 122 1.80 -14.08 8.35
CA ASN A 122 0.37 -13.77 8.41
C ASN A 122 -0.50 -15.00 8.69
N LEU A 123 -0.14 -16.14 8.10
CA LEU A 123 -0.90 -17.39 8.26
C LEU A 123 -0.74 -18.02 9.63
N TYR A 124 0.49 -18.08 10.15
CA TYR A 124 0.83 -18.98 11.25
C TYR A 124 1.40 -18.29 12.49
N LEU A 125 1.89 -17.04 12.38
CA LEU A 125 2.64 -16.39 13.43
C LEU A 125 2.01 -15.06 13.87
N SER A 126 2.24 -14.68 15.13
CA SER A 126 1.84 -13.35 15.61
C SER A 126 2.88 -12.29 15.23
N PRO A 127 2.51 -11.00 15.13
CA PRO A 127 3.43 -9.91 14.76
C PRO A 127 4.35 -9.48 15.92
N SER A 128 4.97 -10.44 16.64
CA SER A 128 5.94 -10.14 17.69
C SER A 128 7.33 -9.84 17.11
N LYS A 129 8.15 -9.07 17.82
CA LYS A 129 9.55 -8.79 17.44
C LYS A 129 10.53 -9.83 18.00
N ASN A 130 10.07 -11.02 18.38
CA ASN A 130 10.91 -12.08 18.94
C ASN A 130 11.77 -12.73 17.84
N PRO A 131 13.11 -12.85 18.02
CA PRO A 131 13.99 -13.54 17.07
C PRO A 131 13.61 -15.00 16.83
N ILE A 132 13.09 -15.71 17.85
CA ILE A 132 12.60 -17.09 17.73
C ILE A 132 11.50 -17.16 16.66
N ARG A 133 10.56 -16.21 16.67
CA ARG A 133 9.53 -16.10 15.63
C ARG A 133 10.13 -15.94 14.23
N LYS A 134 11.24 -15.22 14.09
CA LYS A 134 11.89 -15.03 12.78
C LYS A 134 12.49 -16.34 12.24
N ILE A 135 12.99 -17.21 13.11
CA ILE A 135 13.45 -18.56 12.72
C ILE A 135 12.26 -19.43 12.30
N GLN A 136 11.17 -19.40 13.06
CA GLN A 136 9.94 -20.11 12.70
C GLN A 136 9.37 -19.63 11.36
N GLU A 137 9.38 -18.31 11.12
CA GLU A 137 9.00 -17.70 9.84
C GLU A 137 9.85 -18.26 8.69
N ALA A 138 11.16 -18.37 8.88
CA ALA A 138 12.06 -18.91 7.86
C ALA A 138 11.74 -20.38 7.54
N ILE A 139 11.52 -21.23 8.54
CA ILE A 139 11.14 -22.65 8.37
C ILE A 139 9.82 -22.75 7.59
N LEU A 140 8.81 -21.95 7.98
CA LEU A 140 7.51 -21.94 7.31
C LEU A 140 7.61 -21.41 5.87
N THR A 141 8.47 -20.43 5.62
CA THR A 141 8.73 -19.92 4.28
C THR A 141 9.26 -21.00 3.35
N ILE A 142 10.27 -21.76 3.80
CA ILE A 142 10.81 -22.90 3.04
C ILE A 142 9.70 -23.94 2.76
N ARG A 143 8.88 -24.23 3.78
CA ARG A 143 7.77 -25.20 3.61
C ARG A 143 6.72 -24.72 2.61
N LEU A 144 6.36 -23.44 2.66
CA LEU A 144 5.42 -22.83 1.70
C LEU A 144 5.95 -22.91 0.27
N GLU A 145 7.21 -22.52 0.06
CA GLU A 145 7.84 -22.54 -1.27
C GLU A 145 7.98 -23.98 -1.84
N ASN A 146 8.33 -24.95 -0.99
CA ASN A 146 8.43 -26.35 -1.40
C ASN A 146 7.06 -27.02 -1.65
N THR A 147 5.99 -26.45 -1.10
CA THR A 147 4.65 -27.07 -1.15
C THR A 147 3.76 -26.43 -2.19
N LEU A 148 3.86 -25.11 -2.38
CA LEU A 148 2.93 -24.32 -3.18
C LEU A 148 3.63 -23.73 -4.41
N SER A 149 2.87 -23.54 -5.49
CA SER A 149 3.35 -22.76 -6.63
C SER A 149 3.44 -21.26 -6.26
N LYS A 150 4.34 -20.52 -6.91
CA LYS A 150 4.46 -19.05 -6.78
C LYS A 150 3.12 -18.35 -7.00
N LYS A 151 2.33 -18.77 -7.97
CA LYS A 151 0.99 -18.22 -8.22
C LYS A 151 0.08 -18.41 -7.01
N ARG A 152 0.11 -19.58 -6.38
CA ARG A 152 -0.70 -19.88 -5.20
C ARG A 152 -0.24 -19.09 -3.97
N ILE A 153 1.07 -18.97 -3.75
CA ILE A 153 1.64 -18.12 -2.69
C ILE A 153 1.16 -16.68 -2.85
N LEU A 154 1.22 -16.12 -4.06
CA LEU A 154 0.78 -14.75 -4.32
C LEU A 154 -0.73 -14.59 -4.16
N GLU A 155 -1.53 -15.55 -4.62
CA GLU A 155 -2.98 -15.56 -4.42
C GLU A 155 -3.34 -15.55 -2.92
N LEU A 156 -2.73 -16.45 -2.14
CA LEU A 156 -2.91 -16.50 -0.69
C LEU A 156 -2.53 -15.16 -0.06
N TYR A 157 -1.35 -14.64 -0.39
CA TYR A 157 -0.87 -13.37 0.16
C TYR A 157 -1.87 -12.22 -0.08
N LEU A 158 -2.30 -12.03 -1.33
CA LEU A 158 -3.22 -10.96 -1.72
C LEU A 158 -4.58 -11.08 -1.03
N ASN A 159 -5.01 -12.29 -0.69
CA ASN A 159 -6.29 -12.54 -0.02
C ASN A 159 -6.23 -12.52 1.51
N VAL A 160 -5.03 -12.66 2.14
CA VAL A 160 -4.91 -12.67 3.60
C VAL A 160 -4.15 -11.47 4.17
N ALA A 161 -3.50 -10.66 3.34
CA ALA A 161 -2.83 -9.45 3.80
C ALA A 161 -3.84 -8.45 4.39
N GLU A 162 -3.42 -7.74 5.44
CA GLU A 162 -4.18 -6.63 6.03
C GLU A 162 -3.99 -5.37 5.18
N TRP A 163 -5.09 -4.67 4.88
CA TRP A 163 -5.12 -3.46 4.05
C TRP A 163 -5.68 -2.24 4.80
N GLY A 164 -6.17 -2.45 6.00
CA GLY A 164 -6.76 -1.45 6.88
C GLY A 164 -7.33 -2.11 8.12
N GLU A 165 -7.85 -1.34 9.07
CA GLU A 165 -8.43 -1.88 10.29
C GLU A 165 -9.63 -2.79 9.97
N GLY A 166 -9.49 -4.09 10.25
CA GLY A 166 -10.50 -5.11 9.95
C GLY A 166 -10.61 -5.50 8.47
N ILE A 167 -9.80 -4.94 7.58
CA ILE A 167 -9.87 -5.17 6.14
C ILE A 167 -8.76 -6.12 5.72
N PHE A 168 -9.13 -7.33 5.34
CA PHE A 168 -8.21 -8.38 4.89
C PHE A 168 -8.55 -8.81 3.46
N GLY A 169 -7.51 -8.91 2.64
CA GLY A 169 -7.61 -9.27 1.23
C GLY A 169 -7.99 -8.12 0.29
N VAL A 170 -7.48 -8.24 -0.92
CA VAL A 170 -7.56 -7.18 -1.95
C VAL A 170 -8.97 -6.84 -2.38
N GLU A 171 -9.90 -7.82 -2.44
CA GLU A 171 -11.28 -7.56 -2.84
C GLU A 171 -12.02 -6.74 -1.80
N ALA A 172 -11.85 -7.09 -0.51
CA ALA A 172 -12.41 -6.31 0.58
C ALA A 172 -11.82 -4.88 0.60
N ALA A 173 -10.52 -4.75 0.34
CA ALA A 173 -9.85 -3.45 0.25
C ALA A 173 -10.36 -2.61 -0.92
N ALA A 174 -10.47 -3.19 -2.12
CA ALA A 174 -10.95 -2.49 -3.32
C ALA A 174 -12.39 -1.98 -3.13
N ARG A 175 -13.27 -2.83 -2.57
CA ARG A 175 -14.65 -2.42 -2.26
C ARG A 175 -14.72 -1.35 -1.18
N HIS A 176 -13.88 -1.46 -0.15
CA HIS A 176 -13.88 -0.49 0.95
C HIS A 176 -13.39 0.89 0.51
N TYR A 177 -12.26 0.95 -0.20
CA TYR A 177 -11.63 2.21 -0.56
C TYR A 177 -12.14 2.81 -1.87
N TYR A 178 -12.51 1.98 -2.84
CA TYR A 178 -12.85 2.44 -4.20
C TYR A 178 -14.26 2.05 -4.67
N GLY A 179 -15.05 1.35 -3.85
CA GLY A 179 -16.44 0.98 -4.17
C GLY A 179 -16.57 -0.02 -5.32
N LYS A 180 -15.49 -0.69 -5.74
CA LYS A 180 -15.48 -1.60 -6.90
C LYS A 180 -14.69 -2.87 -6.63
N SER A 181 -14.84 -3.87 -7.52
CA SER A 181 -14.06 -5.11 -7.42
C SER A 181 -12.57 -4.85 -7.73
N ALA A 182 -11.70 -5.62 -7.07
CA ALA A 182 -10.26 -5.59 -7.29
C ALA A 182 -9.85 -5.87 -8.75
N LYS A 183 -10.72 -6.49 -9.53
CA LYS A 183 -10.54 -6.71 -10.97
C LYS A 183 -10.41 -5.40 -11.76
N TYR A 184 -11.13 -4.37 -11.34
CA TYR A 184 -11.28 -3.10 -12.07
C TYR A 184 -10.45 -1.95 -11.49
N LEU A 185 -9.48 -2.25 -10.62
CA LEU A 185 -8.57 -1.24 -10.10
C LEU A 185 -7.71 -0.69 -11.22
N THR A 186 -7.68 0.64 -11.33
CA THR A 186 -6.81 1.37 -12.25
C THR A 186 -5.34 1.28 -11.81
N PRO A 187 -4.38 1.59 -12.68
CA PRO A 187 -2.95 1.62 -12.32
C PRO A 187 -2.64 2.51 -11.11
N TRP A 188 -3.30 3.66 -11.02
CA TRP A 188 -3.10 4.61 -9.92
C TRP A 188 -3.66 4.09 -8.59
N GLU A 189 -4.87 3.57 -8.60
CA GLU A 189 -5.50 2.95 -7.41
C GLU A 189 -4.69 1.75 -6.91
N ALA A 190 -4.21 0.93 -7.84
CA ALA A 190 -3.33 -0.20 -7.55
C ALA A 190 -2.02 0.24 -6.88
N ALA A 191 -1.39 1.30 -7.38
CA ALA A 191 -0.18 1.86 -6.78
C ALA A 191 -0.43 2.42 -5.38
N ARG A 192 -1.58 3.08 -5.16
CA ARG A 192 -1.96 3.61 -3.85
C ARG A 192 -2.25 2.51 -2.83
N LEU A 193 -2.96 1.46 -3.23
CA LEU A 193 -3.16 0.28 -2.37
C LEU A 193 -1.81 -0.37 -2.02
N ALA A 194 -0.96 -0.65 -3.00
CA ALA A 194 0.34 -1.25 -2.72
C ALA A 194 1.22 -0.38 -1.80
N ALA A 195 1.07 0.95 -1.85
CA ALA A 195 1.84 1.87 -1.03
C ALA A 195 1.54 1.76 0.48
N VAL A 196 0.35 1.29 0.88
CA VAL A 196 -0.05 1.23 2.30
C VAL A 196 0.31 -0.08 2.98
N LEU A 197 0.65 -1.13 2.24
CA LEU A 197 0.96 -2.47 2.77
C LEU A 197 1.99 -2.50 3.92
N PRO A 198 3.05 -1.67 3.94
CA PRO A 198 4.01 -1.69 5.04
C PRO A 198 3.43 -1.33 6.42
N ASN A 199 2.36 -0.52 6.46
CA ASN A 199 1.65 -0.19 7.69
C ASN A 199 0.19 0.23 7.40
N PRO A 200 -0.69 -0.73 7.13
CA PRO A 200 -2.06 -0.47 6.68
C PRO A 200 -2.97 0.15 7.74
N LEU A 201 -2.60 0.06 9.02
CA LEU A 201 -3.34 0.75 10.09
C LEU A 201 -2.99 2.24 10.20
N LYS A 202 -1.80 2.63 9.73
CA LYS A 202 -1.33 4.02 9.74
C LYS A 202 -1.66 4.76 8.45
N TYR A 203 -1.59 4.07 7.34
CA TYR A 203 -1.68 4.67 6.01
C TYR A 203 -3.04 4.38 5.36
N ASN A 204 -3.65 5.44 4.80
CA ASN A 204 -4.90 5.34 4.06
C ASN A 204 -4.62 5.56 2.56
N PRO A 205 -5.00 4.63 1.66
CA PRO A 205 -4.78 4.80 0.23
C PRO A 205 -5.51 6.01 -0.38
N LEU A 206 -6.59 6.49 0.24
CA LEU A 206 -7.32 7.69 -0.18
C LEU A 206 -6.77 8.97 0.47
N GLY A 207 -5.91 8.85 1.49
CA GLY A 207 -5.39 9.98 2.25
C GLY A 207 -4.28 10.74 1.51
N HIS A 208 -4.11 12.03 1.84
CA HIS A 208 -3.05 12.90 1.32
C HIS A 208 -1.75 12.84 2.14
N GLN A 209 -1.48 11.71 2.77
CA GLN A 209 -0.27 11.52 3.55
C GLN A 209 0.97 11.55 2.65
N PRO A 210 2.00 12.37 2.94
CA PRO A 210 3.19 12.52 2.07
C PRO A 210 3.89 11.20 1.74
N TYR A 211 3.89 10.26 2.70
CA TYR A 211 4.44 8.93 2.48
C TYR A 211 3.67 8.16 1.39
N VAL A 212 2.33 8.14 1.48
CA VAL A 212 1.47 7.41 0.52
C VAL A 212 1.63 8.02 -0.87
N GLU A 213 1.58 9.34 -0.97
CA GLU A 213 1.73 10.03 -2.25
C GLU A 213 3.09 9.78 -2.90
N LYS A 214 4.18 9.94 -2.13
CA LYS A 214 5.53 9.69 -2.65
C LYS A 214 5.71 8.23 -3.09
N ARG A 215 5.23 7.27 -2.27
CA ARG A 215 5.41 5.84 -2.56
C ARG A 215 4.53 5.39 -3.73
N SER A 216 3.28 5.84 -3.82
CA SER A 216 2.40 5.51 -4.93
C SER A 216 2.87 6.10 -6.26
N ARG A 217 3.36 7.36 -6.28
CA ARG A 217 4.00 7.96 -7.46
C ARG A 217 5.21 7.15 -7.92
N LEU A 218 6.05 6.68 -7.00
CA LEU A 218 7.20 5.85 -7.33
C LEU A 218 6.78 4.51 -7.95
N ILE A 219 5.81 3.81 -7.34
CA ILE A 219 5.29 2.54 -7.85
C ILE A 219 4.68 2.74 -9.25
N TYR A 220 3.83 3.75 -9.41
CA TYR A 220 3.20 4.10 -10.68
C TYR A 220 4.24 4.42 -11.77
N PHE A 221 5.25 5.23 -11.44
CA PHE A 221 6.35 5.56 -12.35
C PHE A 221 7.12 4.30 -12.80
N ILE A 222 7.41 3.38 -11.86
CA ILE A 222 8.07 2.11 -12.21
C ILE A 222 7.18 1.27 -13.13
N MET A 223 5.86 1.22 -12.87
CA MET A 223 4.91 0.51 -13.73
C MET A 223 4.89 1.10 -15.15
N LYS A 224 4.86 2.44 -15.28
CA LYS A 224 4.94 3.14 -16.57
C LYS A 224 6.26 2.83 -17.28
N LYS A 225 7.40 2.99 -16.60
CA LYS A 225 8.74 2.73 -17.16
C LYS A 225 8.91 1.28 -17.66
N ARG A 226 8.19 0.32 -17.06
CA ARG A 226 8.23 -1.11 -17.45
C ARG A 226 7.19 -1.47 -18.53
N GLY A 227 6.45 -0.49 -19.08
CA GLY A 227 5.40 -0.75 -20.07
C GLY A 227 4.21 -1.54 -19.56
N ILE A 228 4.01 -1.59 -18.21
CA ILE A 228 2.86 -2.27 -17.59
C ILE A 228 1.58 -1.46 -17.83
N ILE A 229 1.70 -0.13 -17.83
CA ILE A 229 0.62 0.79 -18.13
C ILE A 229 0.74 1.10 -19.64
N LYS A 230 -0.26 0.68 -20.41
CA LYS A 230 -0.37 1.08 -21.82
C LYS A 230 -0.88 2.51 -21.87
N GLU A 231 -0.23 3.36 -22.63
CA GLU A 231 -0.71 4.71 -22.89
C GLU A 231 -1.87 4.61 -23.91
N GLU A 232 -3.08 4.58 -23.43
CA GLU A 232 -4.30 4.62 -24.23
C GLU A 232 -4.63 6.06 -24.74
N TYR A 233 -3.76 7.04 -24.47
CA TYR A 233 -4.05 8.47 -24.65
C TYR A 233 -3.37 9.13 -25.86
N GLN A 234 -2.72 8.38 -26.76
CA GLN A 234 -2.14 9.00 -27.97
C GLN A 234 -3.08 9.05 -29.19
N GLU A 235 -4.22 8.34 -29.15
CA GLU A 235 -5.18 8.39 -30.27
C GLU A 235 -6.12 9.59 -30.21
N VAL A 236 -6.48 10.07 -29.02
CA VAL A 236 -7.43 11.20 -28.90
C VAL A 236 -6.78 12.55 -29.25
N GLU A 237 -5.48 12.74 -29.00
CA GLU A 237 -4.79 13.98 -29.42
C GLU A 237 -4.53 14.03 -30.94
N LYS A 238 -4.32 12.89 -31.60
CA LYS A 238 -4.16 12.84 -33.05
C LYS A 238 -5.46 13.07 -33.84
N GLU A 239 -6.61 12.59 -33.29
CA GLU A 239 -7.92 12.85 -33.89
C GLU A 239 -8.37 14.30 -33.70
N THR A 240 -7.88 15.03 -32.70
CA THR A 240 -8.19 16.46 -32.51
C THR A 240 -7.29 17.41 -33.30
N GLU A 241 -6.07 16.98 -33.65
CA GLU A 241 -5.21 17.77 -34.56
C GLU A 241 -5.63 17.69 -36.03
N ASP A 242 -6.29 16.61 -36.45
CA ASP A 242 -6.81 16.48 -37.85
C ASP A 242 -8.12 17.23 -38.10
N ILE A 243 -8.73 17.85 -37.08
CA ILE A 243 -10.02 18.58 -37.21
C ILE A 243 -9.82 20.12 -37.29
N THR A 244 -8.61 20.62 -37.18
CA THR A 244 -8.35 22.07 -37.14
C THR A 244 -7.46 22.58 -38.28
N GLU A 245 -7.77 22.28 -39.54
CA GLU A 245 -7.42 23.13 -40.65
C GLU A 245 -8.68 23.41 -41.49
N PRO A 246 -9.29 24.59 -41.41
CA PRO A 246 -10.25 25.02 -42.44
C PRO A 246 -9.47 25.45 -43.68
N GLU A 247 -9.76 24.80 -44.82
CA GLU A 247 -9.28 25.22 -46.14
C GLU A 247 -9.56 26.69 -46.39
N PRO A 248 -8.65 27.42 -47.06
CA PRO A 248 -8.88 28.81 -47.43
C PRO A 248 -9.91 28.91 -48.58
N THR A 249 -11.04 29.53 -48.31
CA THR A 249 -12.04 29.88 -49.31
C THR A 249 -11.49 30.92 -50.31
N PRO A 250 -11.73 30.76 -51.61
CA PRO A 250 -11.25 31.70 -52.63
C PRO A 250 -12.00 33.05 -52.62
N ASN A 251 -11.24 34.09 -52.73
CA ASN A 251 -11.54 35.49 -52.95
C ASN A 251 -12.94 35.83 -53.47
N GLN A 252 -13.66 36.70 -52.77
CA GLN A 252 -14.64 37.63 -53.34
C GLN A 252 -14.15 39.09 -53.20
N PRO A 253 -14.44 40.01 -54.24
CA PRO A 253 -13.75 41.26 -54.35
C PRO A 253 -14.25 42.36 -53.41
N GLU A 254 -13.32 43.20 -53.05
CA GLU A 254 -13.47 44.42 -52.25
C GLU A 254 -14.50 45.41 -52.84
N LYS A 255 -15.26 46.05 -52.00
CA LYS A 255 -16.00 47.29 -52.25
C LYS A 255 -15.63 48.31 -51.15
N PRO A 256 -15.58 49.62 -51.53
CA PRO A 256 -14.71 50.56 -50.86
C PRO A 256 -15.26 51.23 -49.61
N GLU A 257 -14.31 51.85 -48.94
CA GLU A 257 -14.37 52.64 -47.69
C GLU A 257 -15.52 53.64 -47.65
N ASP A 258 -16.09 53.72 -46.43
CA ASP A 258 -16.64 55.01 -45.97
C ASP A 258 -16.26 55.17 -44.49
N THR A 259 -15.40 56.14 -44.26
CA THR A 259 -15.08 56.69 -42.94
C THR A 259 -16.14 57.69 -42.53
N PRO A 260 -16.63 57.71 -41.35
CA PRO A 260 -16.46 58.93 -40.57
C PRO A 260 -16.24 58.78 -39.06
N SER A 261 -15.31 59.62 -38.63
CA SER A 261 -15.32 60.50 -37.46
C SER A 261 -15.52 59.91 -36.04
N ARG A 262 -14.46 60.12 -35.35
CA ARG A 262 -14.30 60.16 -33.86
C ARG A 262 -15.23 61.23 -33.26
N PRO A 263 -15.76 60.98 -32.04
CA PRO A 263 -15.78 62.03 -31.00
C PRO A 263 -15.19 61.54 -29.65
N THR A 264 -14.24 62.32 -29.25
CA THR A 264 -14.11 63.16 -28.04
C THR A 264 -14.33 62.51 -26.66
N LEU A 265 -13.26 62.56 -25.90
CA LEU A 265 -13.08 62.42 -24.47
C LEU A 265 -13.95 63.40 -23.69
N THR A 266 -14.47 63.02 -22.54
CA THR A 266 -14.61 63.84 -21.34
C THR A 266 -14.75 62.97 -20.11
N PRO A 267 -14.44 63.49 -18.90
CA PRO A 267 -13.54 62.83 -17.96
C PRO A 267 -14.24 62.30 -16.69
N GLU A 268 -13.43 61.67 -15.87
CA GLU A 268 -13.67 61.27 -14.46
C GLU A 268 -14.30 62.36 -13.61
N PRO A 269 -14.93 61.97 -12.49
CA PRO A 269 -14.47 62.58 -11.25
C PRO A 269 -14.04 61.56 -10.19
N GLU A 270 -12.92 61.93 -9.59
CA GLU A 270 -12.44 61.54 -8.25
C GLU A 270 -13.52 61.63 -7.18
N GLN A 271 -13.46 60.77 -6.18
CA GLN A 271 -13.27 61.18 -4.78
C GLN A 271 -13.20 60.02 -3.84
N SER A 272 -12.08 59.99 -3.14
CA SER A 272 -11.75 59.35 -1.87
C SER A 272 -12.64 59.87 -0.69
N PRO A 273 -12.26 59.57 0.56
CA PRO A 273 -11.91 58.36 1.26
C PRO A 273 -12.65 58.23 2.64
N SER A 274 -12.13 57.33 3.45
CA SER A 274 -12.29 57.26 4.91
C SER A 274 -13.40 56.37 5.45
N LYS A 275 -13.06 55.38 6.28
CA LYS A 275 -12.82 55.53 7.73
C LYS A 275 -12.23 54.25 8.33
N GLU A 276 -11.23 54.51 9.15
CA GLU A 276 -10.57 53.66 10.10
C GLU A 276 -11.47 53.09 11.21
N THR A 277 -11.08 51.88 11.67
CA THR A 277 -10.88 51.39 13.06
C THR A 277 -12.12 51.19 13.96
N PRO A 278 -12.09 50.27 14.97
CA PRO A 278 -10.93 49.87 15.77
C PRO A 278 -10.81 48.38 16.15
N GLN A 279 -9.58 48.03 16.53
CA GLN A 279 -9.15 46.90 17.36
C GLN A 279 -9.97 46.77 18.65
N LYS A 280 -10.18 45.53 19.07
CA LYS A 280 -10.35 45.21 20.50
C LYS A 280 -9.47 44.02 20.85
N ASP A 281 -8.40 44.34 21.54
CA ASP A 281 -7.67 43.44 22.42
C ASP A 281 -8.60 42.98 23.55
N PHE A 282 -8.52 41.67 23.86
CA PHE A 282 -8.82 41.22 25.22
C PHE A 282 -7.80 40.16 25.65
N ASN A 283 -7.16 40.58 26.68
CA ASN A 283 -6.11 40.01 27.48
C ASN A 283 -6.56 38.76 28.27
N THR A 284 -5.65 37.83 28.43
CA THR A 284 -5.22 37.10 29.63
C THR A 284 -6.28 36.67 30.66
N GLU A 285 -6.35 35.39 30.92
CA GLU A 285 -6.36 34.87 32.29
C GLU A 285 -5.86 33.41 32.35
N GLU A 286 -4.72 33.24 33.01
CA GLU A 286 -4.23 32.01 33.61
C GLU A 286 -5.19 31.50 34.68
N LYS A 287 -5.47 30.21 34.71
CA LYS A 287 -5.79 29.49 35.94
C LYS A 287 -5.08 28.13 35.99
N LYS A 288 -4.02 28.13 36.80
CA LYS A 288 -3.54 26.96 37.55
C LYS A 288 -4.69 26.35 38.34
N VAL A 289 -4.85 25.05 38.31
CA VAL A 289 -5.34 24.26 39.46
C VAL A 289 -4.56 22.96 39.50
N GLU A 290 -3.97 22.76 40.66
CA GLU A 290 -3.21 21.60 41.16
C GLU A 290 -4.05 20.34 41.26
N ASN A 291 -3.29 19.25 41.26
CA ASN A 291 -3.65 17.87 41.65
C ASN A 291 -4.26 17.78 43.08
N PRO A 292 -4.92 16.67 43.46
CA PRO A 292 -4.18 15.49 43.95
C PRO A 292 -4.31 14.21 43.08
#